data_a7280b8659c69178dfe860baa5b02f06
#
_entry.id   a7280b8659c69178dfe860baa5b02f06
#
_cell.length_a   1.000
_cell.length_b   1.000
_cell.length_c   1.000
_cell.angle_alpha   90.00
_cell.angle_beta   90.00
_cell.angle_gamma   90.00
#
_symmetry.space_group_name_H-M   'P 1'
#
loop_
_entity.id
_entity.type
_entity.pdbx_description
1 polymer ?
#
loop_
_entity_poly.entity_id
_entity_poly.type
_entity_poly.pdbx_seq_one_letter_code
_entity_poly.pdbx_strand_id
1 'polypeptide(L)'
;MDAQQTLDYLHSYATHFGLNEHIQLNTLIRRVVRARDDKRWRLEILRNSKEQTLEFDKVVFCTGSTHIANVPRIDGVEVFKGRILHSQSFKRWAHLSSY
;
A
#
# COMPACT_ATOMS: atom_id res chain seq x y z
N MET A 1 14.29 -7.11 13.99
CA MET A 1 13.17 -6.21 14.33
C MET A 1 11.89 -6.87 13.84
N ASP A 2 10.94 -7.13 14.71
CA ASP A 2 9.67 -7.73 14.32
C ASP A 2 8.70 -6.69 13.71
N ALA A 3 7.55 -7.15 13.20
CA ALA A 3 6.59 -6.27 12.53
C ALA A 3 6.00 -5.23 13.49
N GLN A 4 5.82 -5.59 14.77
CA GLN A 4 5.29 -4.67 15.78
C GLN A 4 6.30 -3.55 16.09
N GLN A 5 7.55 -3.91 16.28
CA GLN A 5 8.63 -2.93 16.52
C GLN A 5 8.77 -1.95 15.34
N THR A 6 8.65 -2.45 14.11
CA THR A 6 8.66 -1.59 12.91
C THR A 6 7.49 -0.62 12.89
N LEU A 7 6.28 -1.10 13.22
CA LEU A 7 5.08 -0.27 13.28
C LEU A 7 5.20 0.81 14.38
N ASP A 8 5.66 0.42 15.57
CA ASP A 8 5.85 1.34 16.70
C ASP A 8 6.89 2.42 16.38
N TYR A 9 7.96 2.04 15.67
CA TYR A 9 8.96 3.01 15.19
C TYR A 9 8.33 4.02 14.22
N LEU A 10 7.56 3.56 13.22
CA LEU A 10 6.92 4.45 12.25
C LEU A 10 5.90 5.39 12.92
N HIS A 11 5.12 4.89 13.88
CA HIS A 11 4.19 5.72 14.65
C HIS A 11 4.93 6.78 15.48
N SER A 12 6.00 6.38 16.16
CA SER A 12 6.82 7.31 16.94
C SER A 12 7.45 8.38 16.06
N TYR A 13 7.94 7.99 14.88
CA TYR A 13 8.50 8.92 13.89
C TYR A 13 7.45 9.93 13.44
N ALA A 14 6.27 9.45 13.03
CA ALA A 14 5.19 10.32 12.57
C ALA A 14 4.74 11.31 13.65
N THR A 15 4.66 10.85 14.90
CA THR A 15 4.31 11.69 16.04
C THR A 15 5.39 12.72 16.35
N HIS A 16 6.65 12.29 16.37
CA HIS A 16 7.79 13.17 16.66
C HIS A 16 7.89 14.35 15.68
N PHE A 17 7.65 14.09 14.40
CA PHE A 17 7.74 15.11 13.36
C PHE A 17 6.39 15.77 13.02
N GLY A 18 5.34 15.56 13.80
CA GLY A 18 4.03 16.16 13.57
C GLY A 18 3.37 15.76 12.25
N LEU A 19 3.67 14.57 11.72
CA LEU A 19 3.18 14.14 10.41
C LEU A 19 1.73 13.66 10.44
N ASN A 20 1.21 13.29 11.61
CA ASN A 20 -0.12 12.69 11.74
C ASN A 20 -1.24 13.58 11.21
N GLU A 21 -1.12 14.89 11.36
CA GLU A 21 -2.11 15.86 10.85
C GLU A 21 -2.11 15.98 9.32
N HIS A 22 -1.04 15.53 8.65
CA HIS A 22 -0.89 15.56 7.19
C HIS A 22 -1.22 14.22 6.53
N ILE A 23 -1.51 13.17 7.30
CA ILE A 23 -1.84 11.84 6.78
C ILE A 23 -3.36 11.72 6.58
N GLN A 24 -3.76 11.40 5.37
CA GLN A 24 -5.16 11.17 5.03
C GLN A 24 -5.37 9.69 4.68
N LEU A 25 -5.91 8.93 5.62
CA LEU A 25 -6.27 7.53 5.41
C LEU A 25 -7.58 7.39 4.62
N ASN A 26 -7.87 6.16 4.16
CA ASN A 26 -9.08 5.83 3.40
C ASN A 26 -9.28 6.74 2.17
N THR A 27 -8.18 7.11 1.54
CA THR A 27 -8.14 7.97 0.39
C THR A 27 -7.50 7.23 -0.77
N LEU A 28 -8.30 6.89 -1.78
CA LEU A 28 -7.83 6.23 -3.00
C LEU A 28 -7.49 7.29 -4.04
N ILE A 29 -6.25 7.31 -4.50
CA ILE A 29 -5.83 8.13 -5.63
C ILE A 29 -6.16 7.36 -6.91
N ARG A 30 -7.09 7.87 -7.70
CA ARG A 30 -7.51 7.25 -8.96
C ARG A 30 -6.65 7.67 -10.13
N ARG A 31 -6.26 8.94 -10.14
CA ARG A 31 -5.55 9.52 -11.26
C ARG A 31 -4.63 10.65 -10.81
N VAL A 32 -3.46 10.72 -11.41
CA VAL A 32 -2.49 11.79 -11.24
C VAL A 32 -2.17 12.35 -12.62
N VAL A 33 -2.42 13.62 -12.84
CA VAL A 33 -2.19 14.29 -14.11
C VAL A 33 -1.54 15.66 -13.91
N ARG A 34 -0.85 16.14 -14.92
CA ARG A 34 -0.40 17.53 -14.94
C ARG A 34 -1.60 18.48 -15.07
N ALA A 35 -1.60 19.54 -14.28
CA ALA A 35 -2.56 20.62 -14.45
C ALA A 35 -2.34 21.33 -15.80
N ARG A 36 -3.34 22.08 -16.26
CA ARG A 36 -3.28 22.76 -17.57
C ARG A 36 -2.17 23.79 -17.66
N ASP A 37 -1.75 24.36 -16.54
CA ASP A 37 -0.65 25.33 -16.47
C ASP A 37 0.73 24.65 -16.49
N ASP A 38 0.79 23.31 -16.54
CA ASP A 38 1.97 22.45 -16.49
C ASP A 38 2.91 22.72 -15.28
N LYS A 39 2.45 23.46 -14.30
CA LYS A 39 3.22 23.82 -13.10
C LYS A 39 2.84 22.99 -11.89
N ARG A 40 1.58 22.54 -11.84
CA ARG A 40 1.05 21.76 -10.72
C ARG A 40 0.57 20.39 -11.14
N TRP A 41 0.32 19.56 -10.15
CA TRP A 41 -0.23 18.24 -10.30
C TRP A 41 -1.66 18.21 -9.81
N ARG A 42 -2.54 17.60 -10.57
CA ARG A 42 -3.92 17.33 -10.19
C ARG A 42 -4.09 15.87 -9.84
N LEU A 43 -4.65 15.64 -8.65
CA LEU A 43 -4.98 14.31 -8.14
C LEU A 43 -6.50 14.15 -8.08
N GLU A 44 -7.02 13.17 -8.78
CA GLU A 44 -8.41 12.73 -8.65
C GLU A 44 -8.45 11.65 -7.58
N ILE A 45 -9.12 11.93 -6.47
CA ILE A 45 -9.20 11.05 -5.32
C ILE A 45 -10.63 10.64 -5.00
N LEU A 46 -10.76 9.46 -4.40
CA LEU A 46 -12.00 8.99 -3.79
C LEU A 46 -11.78 8.90 -2.28
N ARG A 47 -12.51 9.68 -1.52
CA ARG A 47 -12.48 9.69 -0.07
C ARG A 47 -13.90 9.61 0.49
N ASN A 48 -14.15 8.63 1.38
CA ASN A 48 -15.49 8.40 1.94
C ASN A 48 -16.59 8.35 0.85
N SER A 49 -16.33 7.61 -0.23
CA SER A 49 -17.22 7.49 -1.40
C SER A 49 -17.52 8.80 -2.14
N LYS A 50 -16.77 9.86 -1.88
CA LYS A 50 -16.87 11.13 -2.58
C LYS A 50 -15.64 11.36 -3.45
N GLU A 51 -15.86 11.74 -4.70
CA GLU A 51 -14.79 12.13 -5.61
C GLU A 51 -14.40 13.58 -5.33
N GLN A 52 -13.10 13.82 -5.30
CA GLN A 52 -12.53 15.14 -5.08
C GLN A 52 -11.31 15.32 -5.99
N THR A 53 -11.03 16.55 -6.34
CA THR A 53 -9.83 16.93 -7.08
C THR A 53 -8.98 17.84 -6.21
N LEU A 54 -7.72 17.48 -6.05
CA LEU A 54 -6.72 18.24 -5.29
C LEU A 54 -5.58 18.66 -6.22
N GLU A 55 -4.94 19.77 -5.93
CA GLU A 55 -3.78 20.24 -6.67
C GLU A 55 -2.57 20.41 -5.75
N PHE A 56 -1.41 19.97 -6.23
CA PHE A 56 -0.14 20.04 -5.51
C PHE A 56 0.99 20.47 -6.43
N ASP A 57 1.98 21.16 -5.87
CA ASP A 57 3.18 21.57 -6.61
C ASP A 57 4.09 20.39 -6.94
N LYS A 58 4.12 19.40 -6.06
CA LYS A 58 4.97 18.19 -6.17
C LYS A 58 4.21 16.95 -5.76
N VAL A 59 4.53 15.82 -6.40
CA VAL A 59 4.01 14.50 -6.05
C VAL A 59 5.17 13.53 -5.95
N VAL A 60 5.18 12.72 -4.89
CA VAL A 60 6.13 11.64 -4.68
C VAL A 60 5.36 10.32 -4.66
N PHE A 61 5.75 9.38 -5.52
CA PHE A 61 5.15 8.06 -5.58
C PHE A 61 5.87 7.10 -4.64
N CYS A 62 5.19 6.67 -3.58
CA CYS A 62 5.69 5.73 -2.57
C CYS A 62 4.84 4.46 -2.51
N THR A 63 4.39 3.95 -3.64
CA THR A 63 3.43 2.84 -3.76
C THR A 63 4.03 1.47 -3.50
N GLY A 64 5.35 1.37 -3.41
CA GLY A 64 6.07 0.10 -3.27
C GLY A 64 6.15 -0.68 -4.59
N SER A 65 6.91 -1.78 -4.57
CA SER A 65 7.21 -2.60 -5.76
C SER A 65 6.50 -3.95 -5.78
N THR A 66 5.89 -4.38 -4.68
CA THR A 66 5.34 -5.75 -4.51
C THR A 66 3.81 -5.77 -4.38
N HIS A 67 3.13 -4.79 -4.93
CA HIS A 67 1.68 -4.66 -4.81
C HIS A 67 0.92 -5.74 -5.60
N ILE A 68 1.41 -6.10 -6.79
CA ILE A 68 0.80 -7.13 -7.63
C ILE A 68 1.62 -8.42 -7.49
N ALA A 69 0.95 -9.50 -7.05
CA ALA A 69 1.59 -10.80 -6.92
C ALA A 69 1.97 -11.35 -8.30
N ASN A 70 3.24 -11.69 -8.46
CA ASN A 70 3.68 -12.49 -9.60
C ASN A 70 3.60 -13.97 -9.21
N VAL A 71 2.56 -14.66 -9.71
CA VAL A 71 2.35 -16.09 -9.44
C VAL A 71 2.87 -16.88 -10.64
N PRO A 72 4.04 -17.52 -10.53
CA PRO A 72 4.60 -18.30 -11.62
C PRO A 72 3.73 -19.55 -11.87
N ARG A 73 3.67 -19.96 -13.12
CA ARG A 73 3.11 -21.27 -13.46
C ARG A 73 4.16 -22.34 -13.20
N ILE A 74 3.85 -23.26 -12.31
CA ILE A 74 4.73 -24.38 -11.93
C ILE A 74 4.02 -25.66 -12.31
N ASP A 75 4.66 -26.47 -13.17
CA ASP A 75 4.08 -27.76 -13.57
C ASP A 75 4.02 -28.71 -12.37
N GLY A 76 2.90 -29.40 -12.22
CA GLY A 76 2.67 -30.32 -11.11
C GLY A 76 2.08 -29.66 -9.85
N VAL A 77 1.85 -28.35 -9.85
CA VAL A 77 1.25 -27.67 -8.71
C VAL A 77 -0.16 -28.18 -8.38
N GLU A 78 -0.86 -28.65 -9.40
CA GLU A 78 -2.23 -29.17 -9.32
C GLU A 78 -2.32 -30.55 -8.61
N VAL A 79 -1.23 -31.30 -8.55
CA VAL A 79 -1.18 -32.61 -7.87
C VAL A 79 -0.60 -32.50 -6.46
N PHE A 80 -0.09 -31.34 -6.09
CA PHE A 80 0.43 -31.10 -4.75
C PHE A 80 -0.74 -30.97 -3.75
N LYS A 81 -0.78 -31.87 -2.77
CA LYS A 81 -1.85 -31.92 -1.77
C LYS A 81 -1.65 -31.00 -0.57
N GLY A 82 -0.50 -30.39 -0.47
CA GLY A 82 -0.18 -29.44 0.59
C GLY A 82 -0.72 -28.05 0.32
N ARG A 83 -0.61 -27.18 1.29
CA ARG A 83 -1.01 -25.78 1.17
C ARG A 83 0.01 -24.97 0.38
N ILE A 84 -0.45 -24.24 -0.62
CA ILE A 84 0.37 -23.32 -1.42
C ILE A 84 0.00 -21.91 -1.03
N LEU A 85 1.01 -21.10 -0.71
CA LEU A 85 0.85 -19.71 -0.33
C LEU A 85 1.80 -18.84 -1.15
N HIS A 86 1.32 -17.70 -1.59
CA HIS A 86 2.18 -16.64 -2.10
C HIS A 86 2.64 -15.75 -0.93
N SER A 87 3.87 -15.26 -0.96
CA SER A 87 4.43 -14.40 0.11
C SER A 87 3.55 -13.19 0.43
N GLN A 88 2.88 -12.62 -0.55
CA GLN A 88 1.93 -11.52 -0.37
C GLN A 88 0.70 -11.92 0.48
N SER A 89 0.27 -13.19 0.41
CA SER A 89 -0.86 -13.73 1.18
C SER A 89 -0.48 -14.10 2.61
N PHE A 90 0.82 -14.21 2.89
CA PHE A 90 1.32 -14.58 4.20
C PHE A 90 1.19 -13.39 5.16
N LYS A 91 0.23 -13.46 6.09
CA LYS A 91 -0.04 -12.37 7.04
C LYS A 91 0.40 -12.68 8.46
N ARG A 92 0.32 -13.93 8.89
CA ARG A 92 0.69 -14.35 10.24
C ARG A 92 1.23 -15.78 10.25
N TRP A 93 2.23 -15.99 11.10
CA TRP A 93 2.79 -17.30 11.40
C TRP A 93 1.74 -18.30 11.90
N ALA A 94 0.81 -17.88 12.73
CA ALA A 94 -0.24 -18.71 13.30
C ALA A 94 -1.14 -19.43 12.26
N HIS A 95 -1.18 -18.94 11.02
CA HIS A 95 -1.92 -19.60 9.96
C HIS A 95 -1.24 -20.87 9.41
N LEU A 96 0.02 -21.13 9.79
CA LEU A 96 0.77 -22.33 9.38
C LEU A 96 0.77 -23.42 10.45
N SER A 97 0.43 -23.09 11.69
CA SER A 97 0.51 -24.02 12.84
C SER A 97 -0.76 -24.86 13.09
N SER A 98 -1.73 -24.80 12.20
CA SER A 98 -3.01 -25.55 12.36
C SER A 98 -3.03 -26.88 11.59
N TYR A 99 -1.84 -27.56 11.47
CA TYR A 99 -1.74 -28.92 10.91
C TYR A 99 -0.76 -29.74 11.70
#